data_9d23191d335c23a686fe1f66480eaa5f
#
_entry.id   9d23191d335c23a686fe1f66480eaa5f
#
_cell.length_a   1.000
_cell.length_b   1.000
_cell.length_c   1.000
_cell.angle_alpha   90.00
_cell.angle_beta   90.00
_cell.angle_gamma   90.00
#
_symmetry.space_group_name_H-M   'P 1'
#
loop_
_entity.id
_entity.type
_entity.pdbx_description
1 polymer ?
#
loop_
_entity_poly.entity_id
_entity_poly.type
_entity_poly.pdbx_seq_one_letter_code
_entity_poly.pdbx_strand_id
1 'polypeptide(L)'
;MFVYNLNLYKNETLMKKKYNYQILVVILTLFLGLTKRVYAQQSVSFNSPVNTKTRPVELQLKKTYELEKAGVSASNEFDGARLSDFILENDSTATVIIKPENSPINNSGYYAFKTWSSSPKPFYFTFHYPKGYKHRYIPKLKINNNWTAIDPTFIYRKDSIVTIKLNLSKDPILVAAQEIQSSTDVKNWYTNVVAGKEYVTVKSAGNSVLGKNIPVLDIYKGDKKNKKIIVLLTRQHPPETTGYYAFQSFLETILDDSELSDVFLKTYRIIAFPIANPDGVDLGHWRHNYGGIDLNRDWSVYNQPEIKQIVKFITTASEDDEGDIILGLDFHSTTKDVFYTNKKRDNTSMPNFIDYWFAGLERNIPGYKVNESSGNSQEPVSKGWFLYGHNAVGITYEIGDATPKEDIVIRGQVSAKEMMKILVYIIKP
;
A
#
# COMPACT_ATOMS: atom_id res chain seq x y z
N MET A 1 38.11 -73.48 12.24
CA MET A 1 36.84 -72.93 12.68
C MET A 1 36.92 -71.56 13.37
N PHE A 2 38.09 -71.08 13.81
CA PHE A 2 38.25 -69.77 14.47
C PHE A 2 38.51 -68.56 13.54
N VAL A 3 38.92 -68.76 12.32
CA VAL A 3 39.26 -67.66 11.35
C VAL A 3 37.98 -67.16 10.64
N TYR A 4 36.95 -67.98 10.49
CA TYR A 4 35.69 -67.57 9.86
C TYR A 4 34.81 -66.65 10.71
N ASN A 5 34.89 -66.75 12.03
CA ASN A 5 34.11 -65.91 12.95
C ASN A 5 34.65 -64.47 13.09
N LEU A 6 35.97 -64.25 12.92
CA LEU A 6 36.57 -62.92 12.99
C LEU A 6 36.22 -62.01 11.80
N ASN A 7 36.04 -62.58 10.64
CA ASN A 7 35.68 -61.83 9.42
C ASN A 7 34.20 -61.41 9.39
N LEU A 8 33.30 -62.22 9.97
CA LEU A 8 31.89 -61.83 10.09
C LEU A 8 31.71 -60.72 11.10
N TYR A 9 32.42 -60.72 12.24
CA TYR A 9 32.34 -59.64 13.23
C TYR A 9 32.90 -58.30 12.73
N LYS A 10 34.00 -58.34 11.91
CA LYS A 10 34.56 -57.15 11.28
C LYS A 10 33.60 -56.53 10.25
N ASN A 11 32.91 -57.36 9.47
CA ASN A 11 31.99 -56.88 8.47
C ASN A 11 30.71 -56.30 9.07
N GLU A 12 30.17 -56.88 10.16
CA GLU A 12 29.02 -56.27 10.86
C GLU A 12 29.36 -54.95 11.53
N THR A 13 30.56 -54.79 12.12
CA THR A 13 30.96 -53.56 12.74
C THR A 13 31.24 -52.43 11.70
N LEU A 14 31.76 -52.81 10.52
CA LEU A 14 31.93 -51.89 9.37
C LEU A 14 30.60 -51.47 8.72
N MET A 15 29.65 -52.41 8.61
CA MET A 15 28.31 -52.10 8.14
C MET A 15 27.54 -51.22 9.11
N LYS A 16 27.58 -51.46 10.41
CA LYS A 16 26.98 -50.62 11.45
C LYS A 16 27.61 -49.18 11.46
N LYS A 17 28.92 -49.05 11.29
CA LYS A 17 29.57 -47.75 11.16
C LYS A 17 29.11 -47.03 9.86
N LYS A 18 29.00 -47.71 8.76
CA LYS A 18 28.54 -47.12 7.49
C LYS A 18 27.09 -46.66 7.54
N TYR A 19 26.21 -47.43 8.23
CA TYR A 19 24.80 -47.09 8.46
C TYR A 19 24.66 -45.87 9.37
N ASN A 20 25.43 -45.82 10.47
CA ASN A 20 25.45 -44.68 11.39
C ASN A 20 25.97 -43.41 10.71
N TYR A 21 26.96 -43.50 9.79
CA TYR A 21 27.46 -42.38 9.02
C TYR A 21 26.40 -41.84 8.03
N GLN A 22 25.65 -42.73 7.37
CA GLN A 22 24.56 -42.35 6.48
C GLN A 22 23.41 -41.67 7.24
N ILE A 23 23.04 -42.19 8.41
CA ILE A 23 22.01 -41.56 9.29
C ILE A 23 22.49 -40.20 9.76
N LEU A 24 23.77 -40.05 10.15
CA LEU A 24 24.35 -38.78 10.59
C LEU A 24 24.36 -37.73 9.48
N VAL A 25 24.68 -38.14 8.24
CA VAL A 25 24.66 -37.25 7.06
C VAL A 25 23.23 -36.85 6.71
N VAL A 26 22.25 -37.74 6.80
CA VAL A 26 20.84 -37.42 6.57
C VAL A 26 20.28 -36.48 7.66
N ILE A 27 20.66 -36.67 8.93
CA ILE A 27 20.29 -35.78 10.01
C ILE A 27 20.95 -34.41 9.84
N LEU A 28 22.23 -34.35 9.44
CA LEU A 28 22.94 -33.09 9.19
C LEU A 28 22.35 -32.33 7.99
N THR A 29 21.96 -33.03 6.91
CA THR A 29 21.28 -32.42 5.75
C THR A 29 19.86 -31.95 6.08
N LEU A 30 19.13 -32.68 6.92
CA LEU A 30 17.82 -32.24 7.43
C LEU A 30 17.95 -31.03 8.36
N PHE A 31 18.97 -31.00 9.24
CA PHE A 31 19.26 -29.86 10.12
C PHE A 31 19.71 -28.62 9.35
N LEU A 32 20.56 -28.75 8.32
CA LEU A 32 20.95 -27.65 7.44
C LEU A 32 19.79 -27.16 6.55
N GLY A 33 18.87 -28.05 6.15
CA GLY A 33 17.63 -27.68 5.46
C GLY A 33 16.62 -26.96 6.36
N LEU A 34 16.56 -27.29 7.65
CA LEU A 34 15.69 -26.67 8.64
C LEU A 34 16.24 -25.30 9.10
N THR A 35 17.57 -25.13 9.18
CA THR A 35 18.17 -23.83 9.56
C THR A 35 17.98 -22.77 8.49
N LYS A 36 17.94 -23.11 7.19
CA LYS A 36 17.62 -22.16 6.13
C LYS A 36 16.17 -21.63 6.20
N ARG A 37 15.23 -22.36 6.79
CA ARG A 37 13.83 -21.91 6.94
C ARG A 37 13.56 -21.01 8.15
N VAL A 38 14.46 -20.95 9.12
CA VAL A 38 14.27 -20.16 10.36
C VAL A 38 14.79 -18.72 10.25
N TYR A 39 15.67 -18.41 9.27
CA TYR A 39 16.25 -17.06 9.11
C TYR A 39 15.36 -16.06 8.34
N ALA A 40 14.23 -16.48 7.79
CA ALA A 40 13.39 -15.68 6.89
C ALA A 40 12.48 -14.62 7.56
N GLN A 41 12.73 -14.22 8.79
CA GLN A 41 11.97 -13.15 9.47
C GLN A 41 12.80 -12.45 10.57
N GLN A 42 14.03 -12.10 10.26
CA GLN A 42 14.80 -11.28 11.20
C GLN A 42 14.17 -9.88 11.27
N SER A 43 13.72 -9.48 12.47
CA SER A 43 13.18 -8.13 12.67
C SER A 43 14.27 -7.09 12.41
N VAL A 44 13.90 -6.01 11.70
CA VAL A 44 14.79 -4.88 11.50
C VAL A 44 14.76 -4.00 12.74
N SER A 45 15.93 -3.64 13.28
CA SER A 45 16.03 -2.78 14.46
C SER A 45 15.94 -1.31 14.09
N PHE A 46 15.07 -0.56 14.76
CA PHE A 46 14.90 0.88 14.61
C PHE A 46 15.17 1.59 15.94
N ASN A 47 15.68 2.82 15.86
CA ASN A 47 16.00 3.63 17.05
C ASN A 47 14.73 4.11 17.80
N SER A 48 13.61 4.20 17.10
CA SER A 48 12.32 4.62 17.65
C SER A 48 11.26 3.53 17.42
N PRO A 49 11.27 2.44 18.20
CA PRO A 49 10.30 1.36 18.04
C PRO A 49 8.88 1.85 18.39
N VAL A 50 7.88 1.38 17.63
CA VAL A 50 6.46 1.68 17.85
C VAL A 50 5.74 0.41 18.28
N ASN A 51 4.82 0.52 19.24
CA ASN A 51 3.98 -0.60 19.63
C ASN A 51 2.88 -0.81 18.59
N THR A 52 2.96 -1.90 17.84
CA THR A 52 2.04 -2.28 16.78
C THR A 52 1.20 -3.52 17.12
N LYS A 53 1.06 -3.85 18.41
CA LYS A 53 0.10 -4.86 18.86
C LYS A 53 -1.31 -4.39 18.53
N THR A 54 -2.16 -5.32 18.12
CA THR A 54 -3.57 -5.09 17.77
C THR A 54 -4.29 -4.29 18.85
N ARG A 55 -5.10 -3.31 18.42
CA ARG A 55 -5.96 -2.45 19.23
C ARG A 55 -7.39 -2.55 18.74
N PRO A 56 -8.39 -2.40 19.61
CA PRO A 56 -9.79 -2.39 19.18
C PRO A 56 -10.07 -1.30 18.15
N VAL A 57 -10.94 -1.60 17.20
CA VAL A 57 -11.53 -0.64 16.25
C VAL A 57 -13.04 -0.52 16.51
N GLU A 58 -13.57 0.70 16.38
CA GLU A 58 -15.00 0.97 16.41
C GLU A 58 -15.55 0.84 14.99
N LEU A 59 -16.36 -0.19 14.76
CA LEU A 59 -17.03 -0.39 13.47
C LEU A 59 -18.25 0.53 13.41
N GLN A 60 -18.41 1.22 12.29
CA GLN A 60 -19.62 1.98 12.02
C GLN A 60 -20.80 1.04 11.73
N LEU A 61 -21.98 1.41 12.21
CA LEU A 61 -23.21 0.73 11.83
C LEU A 61 -23.51 1.03 10.36
N LYS A 62 -23.58 0.01 9.52
CA LYS A 62 -23.98 0.12 8.11
C LYS A 62 -25.49 0.23 8.03
N LYS A 63 -26.00 1.37 7.58
CA LYS A 63 -27.44 1.62 7.44
C LYS A 63 -27.75 2.80 6.53
N THR A 64 -29.02 2.92 6.17
CA THR A 64 -29.58 4.14 5.63
C THR A 64 -30.19 4.97 6.78
N TYR A 65 -29.83 6.23 6.83
CA TYR A 65 -30.34 7.26 7.74
C TYR A 65 -31.45 8.03 7.03
N GLU A 66 -32.59 8.19 7.66
CA GLU A 66 -33.74 8.91 7.11
C GLU A 66 -34.07 10.12 7.96
N LEU A 67 -34.04 11.29 7.38
CA LEU A 67 -34.52 12.54 7.98
C LEU A 67 -35.90 12.84 7.44
N GLU A 68 -36.92 12.14 7.95
CA GLU A 68 -38.30 12.15 7.43
C GLU A 68 -38.84 13.57 7.28
N LYS A 69 -38.68 14.44 8.32
CA LYS A 69 -39.17 15.84 8.29
C LYS A 69 -38.56 16.64 7.15
N ALA A 70 -37.32 16.36 6.79
CA ALA A 70 -36.62 17.02 5.69
C ALA A 70 -36.79 16.27 4.36
N GLY A 71 -37.27 15.04 4.34
CA GLY A 71 -37.31 14.18 3.16
C GLY A 71 -35.96 13.95 2.55
N VAL A 72 -34.89 13.82 3.39
CA VAL A 72 -33.51 13.61 2.98
C VAL A 72 -32.98 12.34 3.62
N SER A 73 -32.22 11.56 2.84
CA SER A 73 -31.60 10.33 3.30
C SER A 73 -30.10 10.34 3.05
N ALA A 74 -29.36 9.59 3.87
CA ALA A 74 -27.96 9.28 3.67
C ALA A 74 -27.68 7.82 3.95
N SER A 75 -26.72 7.19 3.23
CA SER A 75 -26.37 5.79 3.41
C SER A 75 -24.87 5.57 3.40
N ASN A 76 -24.41 4.66 4.28
CA ASN A 76 -23.04 4.15 4.31
C ASN A 76 -22.95 2.64 3.95
N GLU A 77 -23.98 2.08 3.30
CA GLU A 77 -24.11 0.65 2.96
C GLU A 77 -23.35 0.29 1.68
N PHE A 78 -22.05 0.61 1.61
CA PHE A 78 -21.15 0.23 0.52
C PHE A 78 -19.70 0.16 1.01
N ASP A 79 -18.83 -0.47 0.23
CA ASP A 79 -17.40 -0.57 0.56
C ASP A 79 -16.71 0.79 0.43
N GLY A 80 -15.86 1.10 1.41
CA GLY A 80 -15.18 2.39 1.50
C GLY A 80 -16.04 3.52 2.08
N ALA A 81 -17.29 3.27 2.46
CA ALA A 81 -18.14 4.27 3.13
C ALA A 81 -17.66 4.60 4.54
N ARG A 82 -17.82 5.87 4.96
CA ARG A 82 -17.58 6.35 6.31
C ARG A 82 -18.56 7.44 6.66
N LEU A 83 -19.55 7.10 7.47
CA LEU A 83 -20.58 7.97 8.04
C LEU A 83 -20.97 7.37 9.39
N SER A 84 -20.69 8.08 10.49
CA SER A 84 -20.95 7.55 11.83
C SER A 84 -22.35 7.89 12.33
N ASP A 85 -22.87 9.06 11.95
CA ASP A 85 -24.24 9.45 12.21
C ASP A 85 -24.69 10.60 11.27
N PHE A 86 -26.03 10.82 11.17
CA PHE A 86 -26.62 11.83 10.33
C PHE A 86 -27.84 12.44 11.04
N ILE A 87 -27.74 13.70 11.46
CA ILE A 87 -28.66 14.35 12.39
C ILE A 87 -29.23 15.61 11.75
N LEU A 88 -30.56 15.73 11.72
CA LEU A 88 -31.26 16.93 11.26
C LEU A 88 -31.05 18.09 12.25
N GLU A 89 -30.56 19.24 11.76
CA GLU A 89 -30.46 20.48 12.54
C GLU A 89 -31.68 21.39 12.35
N ASN A 90 -32.12 21.51 11.10
CA ASN A 90 -33.30 22.27 10.69
C ASN A 90 -33.81 21.78 9.33
N ASP A 91 -34.82 22.41 8.76
CA ASP A 91 -35.50 21.96 7.53
C ASP A 91 -34.59 21.85 6.29
N SER A 92 -33.40 22.46 6.32
CA SER A 92 -32.48 22.52 5.18
C SER A 92 -31.04 22.11 5.51
N THR A 93 -30.77 21.71 6.75
CA THR A 93 -29.39 21.42 7.20
C THR A 93 -29.32 20.16 8.05
N ALA A 94 -28.34 19.32 7.79
CA ALA A 94 -28.00 18.19 8.64
C ALA A 94 -26.53 18.21 9.04
N THR A 95 -26.25 17.68 10.23
CA THR A 95 -24.91 17.36 10.71
C THR A 95 -24.50 15.97 10.26
N VAL A 96 -23.37 15.88 9.59
CA VAL A 96 -22.67 14.66 9.17
C VAL A 96 -21.59 14.34 10.20
N ILE A 97 -21.81 13.33 11.03
CA ILE A 97 -20.86 12.95 12.08
C ILE A 97 -19.88 11.92 11.53
N ILE A 98 -18.60 12.24 11.61
CA ILE A 98 -17.50 11.42 11.10
C ILE A 98 -16.53 11.11 12.24
N LYS A 99 -16.39 9.83 12.59
CA LYS A 99 -15.46 9.37 13.61
C LYS A 99 -14.37 8.49 12.99
N PRO A 100 -13.13 8.48 13.53
CA PRO A 100 -12.13 7.52 13.15
C PRO A 100 -12.49 6.09 13.62
N GLU A 101 -11.78 5.11 13.12
CA GLU A 101 -11.91 3.71 13.55
C GLU A 101 -11.37 3.46 14.96
N ASN A 102 -10.42 4.25 15.43
CA ASN A 102 -9.90 4.22 16.81
C ASN A 102 -9.05 5.46 17.13
N SER A 103 -8.37 5.47 18.28
CA SER A 103 -7.49 6.54 18.75
C SER A 103 -6.29 5.93 19.52
N PRO A 104 -5.09 6.54 19.50
CA PRO A 104 -4.72 7.75 18.74
C PRO A 104 -4.55 7.48 17.24
N ILE A 105 -4.83 8.49 16.42
CA ILE A 105 -4.75 8.41 14.96
C ILE A 105 -4.39 9.78 14.38
N ASN A 106 -3.74 9.81 13.23
CA ASN A 106 -3.47 11.05 12.49
C ASN A 106 -4.78 11.70 12.02
N ASN A 107 -4.75 13.04 11.84
CA ASN A 107 -5.87 13.76 11.26
C ASN A 107 -6.00 13.46 9.75
N SER A 108 -6.60 12.32 9.43
CA SER A 108 -6.89 11.87 8.06
C SER A 108 -8.38 11.83 7.78
N GLY A 109 -9.15 12.73 8.38
CA GLY A 109 -10.60 12.86 8.44
C GLY A 109 -11.38 12.41 7.20
N TYR A 110 -11.32 11.12 6.86
CA TYR A 110 -11.98 10.52 5.72
C TYR A 110 -13.46 10.34 5.96
N TYR A 111 -14.26 10.59 4.93
CA TYR A 111 -15.70 10.38 4.89
C TYR A 111 -16.13 9.93 3.49
N ALA A 112 -17.19 9.12 3.43
CA ALA A 112 -17.88 8.77 2.21
C ALA A 112 -19.30 8.28 2.50
N PHE A 113 -20.30 8.87 1.85
CA PHE A 113 -21.70 8.50 1.99
C PHE A 113 -22.49 8.85 0.72
N LYS A 114 -23.55 8.12 0.49
CA LYS A 114 -24.57 8.50 -0.52
C LYS A 114 -25.62 9.37 0.15
N THR A 115 -26.18 10.32 -0.60
CA THR A 115 -27.30 11.14 -0.12
C THR A 115 -28.25 11.47 -1.25
N TRP A 116 -29.56 11.57 -0.93
CA TRP A 116 -30.64 11.91 -1.87
C TRP A 116 -31.80 12.52 -1.11
N SER A 117 -32.81 13.03 -1.85
CA SER A 117 -34.07 13.57 -1.26
C SER A 117 -35.27 13.09 -2.02
N SER A 118 -36.45 13.09 -1.35
CA SER A 118 -37.73 12.69 -1.94
C SER A 118 -38.20 13.63 -3.05
N SER A 119 -37.74 14.89 -3.05
CA SER A 119 -38.04 15.91 -4.07
C SER A 119 -36.83 16.82 -4.29
N PRO A 120 -36.65 17.43 -5.49
CA PRO A 120 -35.54 18.32 -5.76
C PRO A 120 -35.48 19.51 -4.80
N LYS A 121 -34.31 19.71 -4.15
CA LYS A 121 -34.09 20.86 -3.27
C LYS A 121 -32.63 21.09 -2.93
N PRO A 122 -32.22 22.33 -2.60
CA PRO A 122 -30.95 22.56 -1.97
C PRO A 122 -30.95 22.05 -0.51
N PHE A 123 -29.82 21.47 -0.09
CA PHE A 123 -29.64 21.00 1.27
C PHE A 123 -28.19 21.19 1.72
N TYR A 124 -27.98 21.43 3.01
CA TYR A 124 -26.68 21.73 3.60
C TYR A 124 -26.20 20.59 4.49
N PHE A 125 -24.91 20.26 4.42
CA PHE A 125 -24.26 19.21 5.19
C PHE A 125 -23.12 19.81 5.99
N THR A 126 -23.26 19.88 7.31
CA THR A 126 -22.24 20.40 8.23
C THR A 126 -21.41 19.21 8.76
N PHE A 127 -20.12 19.20 8.47
CA PHE A 127 -19.24 18.11 8.91
C PHE A 127 -18.77 18.31 10.34
N HIS A 128 -18.99 17.29 11.16
CA HIS A 128 -18.57 17.26 12.55
C HIS A 128 -17.57 16.13 12.80
N TYR A 129 -16.45 16.48 13.44
CA TYR A 129 -15.36 15.58 13.81
C TYR A 129 -15.16 15.59 15.33
N PRO A 130 -14.65 14.50 15.95
CA PRO A 130 -14.27 14.51 17.35
C PRO A 130 -13.24 15.61 17.67
N LYS A 131 -13.20 16.03 18.94
CA LYS A 131 -12.26 17.07 19.40
C LYS A 131 -10.82 16.75 18.98
N GLY A 132 -10.13 17.71 18.38
CA GLY A 132 -8.74 17.59 17.88
C GLY A 132 -8.63 17.20 16.43
N TYR A 133 -9.70 16.79 15.77
CA TYR A 133 -9.75 16.48 14.34
C TYR A 133 -10.46 17.58 13.56
N LYS A 134 -10.14 17.70 12.28
CA LYS A 134 -10.73 18.72 11.39
C LYS A 134 -10.88 18.18 9.96
N HIS A 135 -11.71 18.88 9.21
CA HIS A 135 -11.91 18.63 7.79
C HIS A 135 -10.60 18.84 7.00
N ARG A 136 -10.17 17.82 6.25
CA ARG A 136 -8.90 17.81 5.51
C ARG A 136 -9.11 18.01 4.01
N TYR A 137 -10.07 17.30 3.41
CA TYR A 137 -10.17 17.13 1.96
C TYR A 137 -11.14 18.12 1.31
N ILE A 138 -10.91 18.44 0.05
CA ILE A 138 -11.92 19.04 -0.82
C ILE A 138 -12.91 17.94 -1.19
N PRO A 139 -14.21 18.07 -0.87
CA PRO A 139 -15.20 17.05 -1.16
C PRO A 139 -15.27 16.72 -2.65
N LYS A 140 -15.34 15.43 -2.97
CA LYS A 140 -15.58 14.91 -4.31
C LYS A 140 -16.99 14.34 -4.40
N LEU A 141 -17.63 14.56 -5.53
CA LEU A 141 -18.98 14.08 -5.82
C LEU A 141 -18.91 13.07 -6.97
N LYS A 142 -19.59 11.94 -6.81
CA LYS A 142 -19.81 10.99 -7.92
C LYS A 142 -21.25 11.08 -8.35
N ILE A 143 -21.47 11.56 -9.59
CA ILE A 143 -22.76 11.70 -10.24
C ILE A 143 -22.68 10.99 -11.60
N ASN A 144 -23.62 10.10 -11.88
CA ASN A 144 -23.64 9.33 -13.13
C ASN A 144 -22.29 8.65 -13.45
N ASN A 145 -21.67 8.02 -12.43
CA ASN A 145 -20.35 7.38 -12.48
C ASN A 145 -19.14 8.31 -12.73
N ASN A 146 -19.32 9.62 -12.82
CA ASN A 146 -18.23 10.57 -12.97
C ASN A 146 -17.89 11.23 -11.64
N TRP A 147 -16.59 11.25 -11.30
CA TRP A 147 -16.07 11.97 -10.14
C TRP A 147 -15.70 13.40 -10.50
N THR A 148 -16.15 14.37 -9.69
CA THR A 148 -15.77 15.77 -9.78
C THR A 148 -15.50 16.34 -8.40
N ALA A 149 -14.59 17.30 -8.29
CA ALA A 149 -14.49 18.11 -7.07
C ALA A 149 -15.77 18.97 -6.96
N ILE A 150 -16.23 19.18 -5.73
CA ILE A 150 -17.33 20.14 -5.49
C ILE A 150 -16.87 21.55 -5.90
N ASP A 151 -17.76 22.34 -6.50
CA ASP A 151 -17.46 23.75 -6.79
C ASP A 151 -17.18 24.49 -5.46
N PRO A 152 -16.05 25.22 -5.34
CA PRO A 152 -15.69 25.94 -4.14
C PRO A 152 -16.75 26.91 -3.62
N THR A 153 -17.61 27.46 -4.49
CA THR A 153 -18.71 28.36 -4.11
C THR A 153 -19.79 27.67 -3.26
N PHE A 154 -19.82 26.34 -3.26
CA PHE A 154 -20.71 25.53 -2.41
C PHE A 154 -20.06 25.03 -1.11
N ILE A 155 -18.84 25.49 -0.81
CA ILE A 155 -18.12 25.16 0.44
C ILE A 155 -18.10 26.39 1.34
N TYR A 156 -18.76 26.30 2.48
CA TYR A 156 -18.77 27.35 3.50
C TYR A 156 -17.86 26.94 4.66
N ARG A 157 -16.97 27.84 5.06
CA ARG A 157 -16.03 27.62 6.16
C ARG A 157 -16.24 28.67 7.23
N LYS A 158 -16.48 28.23 8.47
CA LYS A 158 -16.51 29.10 9.65
C LYS A 158 -15.68 28.42 10.74
N ASP A 159 -14.58 29.03 11.12
CA ASP A 159 -13.60 28.44 12.03
C ASP A 159 -13.11 27.06 11.54
N SER A 160 -13.29 26.01 12.35
CA SER A 160 -12.98 24.62 11.98
C SER A 160 -14.14 23.86 11.33
N ILE A 161 -15.31 24.50 11.22
CA ILE A 161 -16.52 23.89 10.70
C ILE A 161 -16.58 24.08 9.19
N VAL A 162 -16.89 23.01 8.48
CA VAL A 162 -17.10 23.02 7.04
C VAL A 162 -18.54 22.57 6.75
N THR A 163 -19.25 23.37 5.97
CA THR A 163 -20.59 23.05 5.47
C THR A 163 -20.55 23.05 3.95
N ILE A 164 -21.17 22.06 3.33
CA ILE A 164 -21.35 22.04 1.87
C ILE A 164 -22.82 22.16 1.52
N LYS A 165 -23.11 22.79 0.38
CA LYS A 165 -24.45 22.85 -0.22
C LYS A 165 -24.53 21.89 -1.40
N LEU A 166 -25.55 21.06 -1.47
CA LEU A 166 -25.85 20.20 -2.61
C LEU A 166 -27.27 20.43 -3.08
N ASN A 167 -27.50 20.32 -4.39
CA ASN A 167 -28.83 20.25 -4.97
C ASN A 167 -29.21 18.76 -5.06
N LEU A 168 -30.05 18.32 -4.14
CA LEU A 168 -30.48 16.93 -4.06
C LEU A 168 -31.67 16.66 -4.98
N SER A 169 -31.78 15.42 -5.40
CA SER A 169 -32.94 14.84 -6.11
C SER A 169 -33.17 13.42 -5.59
N LYS A 170 -34.03 12.66 -6.26
CA LYS A 170 -34.24 11.23 -6.00
C LYS A 170 -33.01 10.38 -6.39
N ASP A 171 -32.16 10.88 -7.28
CA ASP A 171 -30.93 10.20 -7.70
C ASP A 171 -29.84 10.42 -6.65
N PRO A 172 -29.25 9.35 -6.11
CA PRO A 172 -28.22 9.48 -5.10
C PRO A 172 -26.94 10.13 -5.60
N ILE A 173 -26.43 11.10 -4.87
CA ILE A 173 -25.09 11.66 -5.02
C ILE A 173 -24.16 10.94 -4.02
N LEU A 174 -23.04 10.42 -4.47
CA LEU A 174 -22.01 9.94 -3.57
C LEU A 174 -21.05 11.09 -3.25
N VAL A 175 -20.94 11.42 -1.96
CA VAL A 175 -20.06 12.45 -1.41
C VAL A 175 -18.90 11.78 -0.71
N ALA A 176 -17.66 12.10 -1.08
CA ALA A 176 -16.49 11.47 -0.48
C ALA A 176 -15.33 12.46 -0.31
N ALA A 177 -14.45 12.17 0.64
CA ALA A 177 -13.19 12.88 0.85
C ALA A 177 -12.22 12.71 -0.32
N GLN A 178 -12.18 11.49 -0.88
CA GLN A 178 -11.40 11.10 -2.04
C GLN A 178 -12.22 10.13 -2.90
N GLU A 179 -11.83 9.94 -4.16
CA GLU A 179 -12.45 8.93 -5.03
C GLU A 179 -12.35 7.55 -4.39
N ILE A 180 -13.44 6.81 -4.36
CA ILE A 180 -13.44 5.48 -3.76
C ILE A 180 -12.80 4.49 -4.72
N GLN A 181 -11.89 3.71 -4.21
CA GLN A 181 -11.24 2.59 -4.86
C GLN A 181 -11.24 1.42 -3.87
N SER A 182 -12.30 0.62 -3.88
CA SER A 182 -12.46 -0.56 -3.02
C SER A 182 -11.44 -1.66 -3.37
N SER A 183 -11.32 -2.68 -2.52
CA SER A 183 -10.50 -3.86 -2.84
C SER A 183 -10.97 -4.58 -4.11
N THR A 184 -12.27 -4.52 -4.41
CA THR A 184 -12.86 -5.03 -5.65
C THR A 184 -12.44 -4.19 -6.86
N ASP A 185 -12.46 -2.85 -6.77
CA ASP A 185 -12.00 -1.97 -7.83
C ASP A 185 -10.51 -2.19 -8.14
N VAL A 186 -9.69 -2.32 -7.10
CA VAL A 186 -8.26 -2.66 -7.24
C VAL A 186 -8.07 -4.00 -7.94
N LYS A 187 -8.85 -5.03 -7.57
CA LYS A 187 -8.81 -6.33 -8.23
C LYS A 187 -9.18 -6.24 -9.71
N ASN A 188 -10.25 -5.53 -10.03
CA ASN A 188 -10.69 -5.35 -11.42
C ASN A 188 -9.61 -4.63 -12.24
N TRP A 189 -9.01 -3.57 -11.68
CA TRP A 189 -7.93 -2.85 -12.35
C TRP A 189 -6.74 -3.75 -12.67
N TYR A 190 -6.13 -4.42 -11.66
CA TYR A 190 -4.94 -5.21 -11.96
C TYR A 190 -5.25 -6.41 -12.85
N THR A 191 -6.43 -7.02 -12.74
CA THR A 191 -6.84 -8.12 -13.63
C THR A 191 -6.85 -7.66 -15.09
N ASN A 192 -7.35 -6.45 -15.37
CA ASN A 192 -7.37 -5.88 -16.71
C ASN A 192 -5.97 -5.51 -17.21
N VAL A 193 -5.16 -4.88 -16.36
CA VAL A 193 -3.81 -4.41 -16.74
C VAL A 193 -2.86 -5.56 -17.07
N VAL A 194 -3.00 -6.69 -16.40
CA VAL A 194 -2.13 -7.87 -16.63
C VAL A 194 -2.68 -8.84 -17.68
N ALA A 195 -3.88 -8.60 -18.18
CA ALA A 195 -4.50 -9.49 -19.16
C ALA A 195 -3.63 -9.64 -20.42
N GLY A 196 -3.35 -10.88 -20.83
CA GLY A 196 -2.51 -11.18 -21.99
C GLY A 196 -0.99 -10.98 -21.78
N LYS A 197 -0.53 -10.64 -20.56
CA LYS A 197 0.88 -10.43 -20.25
C LYS A 197 1.47 -11.67 -19.56
N GLU A 198 2.00 -12.61 -20.35
CA GLU A 198 2.55 -13.88 -19.84
C GLU A 198 3.73 -13.71 -18.87
N TYR A 199 4.38 -12.55 -18.90
CA TYR A 199 5.49 -12.19 -18.00
C TYR A 199 5.02 -11.63 -16.66
N VAL A 200 3.71 -11.63 -16.38
CA VAL A 200 3.12 -11.22 -15.10
C VAL A 200 2.42 -12.42 -14.47
N THR A 201 2.82 -12.78 -13.26
CA THR A 201 2.12 -13.80 -12.47
C THR A 201 1.41 -13.14 -11.30
N VAL A 202 0.09 -13.30 -11.24
CA VAL A 202 -0.70 -12.87 -10.09
C VAL A 202 -0.61 -13.92 -8.99
N LYS A 203 -0.11 -13.53 -7.83
CA LYS A 203 0.09 -14.37 -6.64
C LYS A 203 -0.63 -13.80 -5.43
N SER A 204 -0.59 -14.52 -4.32
CA SER A 204 -1.04 -14.07 -3.01
C SER A 204 0.14 -14.04 -2.05
N ALA A 205 0.30 -12.95 -1.31
CA ALA A 205 1.20 -12.92 -0.16
C ALA A 205 0.58 -13.64 1.04
N GLY A 206 -0.74 -13.71 1.08
CA GLY A 206 -1.56 -14.26 2.17
C GLY A 206 -2.83 -13.45 2.37
N ASN A 207 -3.37 -13.43 3.59
CA ASN A 207 -4.65 -12.79 3.88
C ASN A 207 -4.51 -11.70 4.96
N SER A 208 -5.36 -10.67 4.87
CA SER A 208 -5.56 -9.66 5.91
C SER A 208 -6.21 -10.25 7.18
N VAL A 209 -6.44 -9.42 8.20
CA VAL A 209 -7.11 -9.84 9.45
C VAL A 209 -8.50 -10.44 9.18
N LEU A 210 -9.29 -9.87 8.27
CA LEU A 210 -10.62 -10.37 7.89
C LEU A 210 -10.61 -11.44 6.79
N GLY A 211 -9.42 -11.94 6.43
CA GLY A 211 -9.29 -13.01 5.44
C GLY A 211 -9.31 -12.55 3.98
N LYS A 212 -9.23 -11.25 3.70
CA LYS A 212 -9.12 -10.75 2.32
C LYS A 212 -7.73 -10.99 1.77
N ASN A 213 -7.65 -11.43 0.52
CA ASN A 213 -6.39 -11.68 -0.16
C ASN A 213 -5.53 -10.41 -0.30
N ILE A 214 -4.22 -10.55 -0.06
CA ILE A 214 -3.21 -9.53 -0.34
C ILE A 214 -2.55 -9.92 -1.67
N PRO A 215 -2.95 -9.29 -2.79
CA PRO A 215 -2.46 -9.67 -4.11
C PRO A 215 -1.02 -9.20 -4.33
N VAL A 216 -0.28 -10.01 -5.10
CA VAL A 216 1.07 -9.69 -5.56
C VAL A 216 1.13 -9.85 -7.07
N LEU A 217 1.65 -8.86 -7.75
CA LEU A 217 2.02 -8.95 -9.16
C LEU A 217 3.53 -9.19 -9.23
N ASP A 218 3.91 -10.39 -9.65
CA ASP A 218 5.30 -10.81 -9.81
C ASP A 218 5.65 -10.73 -11.30
N ILE A 219 6.53 -9.76 -11.66
CA ILE A 219 6.71 -9.28 -13.03
C ILE A 219 8.16 -9.38 -13.44
N TYR A 220 8.46 -10.18 -14.47
CA TYR A 220 9.80 -10.32 -15.06
C TYR A 220 9.72 -11.04 -16.40
N LYS A 221 10.69 -10.82 -17.29
CA LYS A 221 10.86 -11.57 -18.54
C LYS A 221 12.10 -12.48 -18.47
N GLY A 222 11.98 -13.71 -18.96
CA GLY A 222 13.04 -14.73 -18.90
C GLY A 222 13.18 -15.37 -17.51
N ASP A 223 14.41 -15.80 -17.16
CA ASP A 223 14.69 -16.41 -15.85
C ASP A 223 14.67 -15.35 -14.74
N LYS A 224 14.06 -15.67 -13.62
CA LYS A 224 13.97 -14.79 -12.45
C LYS A 224 15.18 -14.88 -11.52
N LYS A 225 15.99 -15.94 -11.66
CA LYS A 225 17.15 -16.19 -10.80
C LYS A 225 18.18 -15.07 -10.94
N ASN A 226 18.73 -14.61 -9.82
CA ASN A 226 19.70 -13.53 -9.71
C ASN A 226 19.24 -12.15 -10.23
N LYS A 227 17.94 -11.96 -10.57
CA LYS A 227 17.43 -10.64 -10.93
C LYS A 227 17.39 -9.74 -9.71
N LYS A 228 17.83 -8.50 -9.89
CA LYS A 228 17.64 -7.46 -8.87
C LYS A 228 16.15 -7.15 -8.73
N ILE A 229 15.69 -7.03 -7.48
CA ILE A 229 14.28 -6.91 -7.13
C ILE A 229 13.94 -5.45 -6.79
N ILE A 230 12.84 -4.98 -7.39
CA ILE A 230 12.22 -3.70 -7.08
C ILE A 230 10.85 -3.98 -6.49
N VAL A 231 10.56 -3.42 -5.32
CA VAL A 231 9.29 -3.61 -4.62
C VAL A 231 8.45 -2.35 -4.74
N LEU A 232 7.20 -2.50 -5.17
CA LEU A 232 6.22 -1.42 -5.25
C LEU A 232 5.09 -1.70 -4.27
N LEU A 233 4.80 -0.75 -3.38
CA LEU A 233 3.76 -0.82 -2.36
C LEU A 233 2.76 0.32 -2.54
N THR A 234 1.50 0.07 -2.22
CA THR A 234 0.50 1.14 -2.09
C THR A 234 -0.65 0.72 -1.18
N ARG A 235 -1.50 1.67 -0.80
CA ARG A 235 -2.72 1.47 -0.03
C ARG A 235 -2.48 0.81 1.34
N GLN A 236 -1.38 1.16 2.01
CA GLN A 236 -1.24 0.91 3.45
C GLN A 236 -2.27 1.72 4.24
N HIS A 237 -2.54 2.97 3.78
CA HIS A 237 -3.56 3.84 4.36
C HIS A 237 -4.79 3.93 3.42
N PRO A 238 -5.99 3.65 3.95
CA PRO A 238 -7.21 3.50 3.15
C PRO A 238 -7.60 4.68 2.25
N PRO A 239 -7.51 5.98 2.67
CA PRO A 239 -8.01 7.09 1.86
C PRO A 239 -7.02 7.61 0.82
N GLU A 240 -5.81 7.07 0.73
CA GLU A 240 -4.72 7.61 -0.06
C GLU A 240 -4.81 7.20 -1.54
N THR A 241 -5.85 7.68 -2.23
CA THR A 241 -6.13 7.28 -3.62
C THR A 241 -5.36 8.06 -4.67
N THR A 242 -4.85 9.27 -4.38
CA THR A 242 -3.99 9.98 -5.35
C THR A 242 -2.64 9.28 -5.52
N GLY A 243 -2.05 8.76 -4.43
CA GLY A 243 -0.87 7.90 -4.50
C GLY A 243 -1.14 6.58 -5.22
N TYR A 244 -2.34 6.00 -5.02
CA TYR A 244 -2.73 4.79 -5.74
C TYR A 244 -2.85 5.04 -7.27
N TYR A 245 -3.37 6.17 -7.71
CA TYR A 245 -3.39 6.51 -9.15
C TYR A 245 -1.99 6.73 -9.73
N ALA A 246 -1.07 7.30 -8.95
CA ALA A 246 0.33 7.38 -9.37
C ALA A 246 0.97 5.98 -9.48
N PHE A 247 0.69 5.07 -8.53
CA PHE A 247 1.10 3.67 -8.61
C PHE A 247 0.54 2.98 -9.87
N GLN A 248 -0.74 3.18 -10.18
CA GLN A 248 -1.35 2.62 -11.39
C GLN A 248 -0.59 3.06 -12.64
N SER A 249 -0.44 4.38 -12.85
CA SER A 249 0.24 4.94 -14.01
C SER A 249 1.71 4.53 -14.08
N PHE A 250 2.37 4.41 -12.93
CA PHE A 250 3.75 3.93 -12.83
C PHE A 250 3.87 2.47 -13.29
N LEU A 251 3.00 1.60 -12.78
CA LEU A 251 3.01 0.18 -13.14
C LEU A 251 2.59 -0.06 -14.59
N GLU A 252 1.54 0.63 -15.08
CA GLU A 252 1.08 0.56 -16.47
C GLU A 252 2.20 0.97 -17.44
N THR A 253 3.05 1.94 -17.05
CA THR A 253 4.21 2.35 -17.84
C THR A 253 5.31 1.29 -17.87
N ILE A 254 5.52 0.55 -16.79
CA ILE A 254 6.44 -0.61 -16.79
C ILE A 254 5.90 -1.73 -17.70
N LEU A 255 4.58 -1.82 -17.84
CA LEU A 255 3.88 -2.85 -18.61
C LEU A 255 3.47 -2.39 -20.02
N ASP A 256 4.03 -1.30 -20.55
CA ASP A 256 3.61 -0.69 -21.83
C ASP A 256 4.15 -1.39 -23.08
N ASP A 257 4.90 -2.50 -22.89
CA ASP A 257 5.51 -3.29 -23.95
C ASP A 257 6.49 -2.50 -24.86
N SER A 258 6.99 -1.33 -24.40
CA SER A 258 8.04 -0.57 -25.07
C SER A 258 9.39 -1.31 -25.03
N GLU A 259 10.32 -0.93 -25.91
CA GLU A 259 11.69 -1.47 -25.91
C GLU A 259 12.39 -1.26 -24.56
N LEU A 260 12.19 -0.09 -23.93
CA LEU A 260 12.73 0.22 -22.60
C LEU A 260 12.17 -0.75 -21.55
N SER A 261 10.86 -0.98 -21.54
CA SER A 261 10.20 -1.93 -20.66
C SER A 261 10.71 -3.36 -20.87
N ASP A 262 10.89 -3.77 -22.13
CA ASP A 262 11.37 -5.10 -22.47
C ASP A 262 12.78 -5.36 -21.95
N VAL A 263 13.73 -4.43 -22.19
CA VAL A 263 15.11 -4.51 -21.68
C VAL A 263 15.11 -4.48 -20.14
N PHE A 264 14.31 -3.62 -19.55
CA PHE A 264 14.21 -3.48 -18.10
C PHE A 264 13.72 -4.76 -17.45
N LEU A 265 12.62 -5.37 -17.91
CA LEU A 265 12.04 -6.58 -17.33
C LEU A 265 12.88 -7.85 -17.59
N LYS A 266 13.74 -7.85 -18.62
CA LYS A 266 14.76 -8.89 -18.79
C LYS A 266 15.85 -8.83 -17.73
N THR A 267 16.13 -7.65 -17.18
CA THR A 267 17.19 -7.41 -16.19
C THR A 267 16.68 -7.43 -14.75
N TYR A 268 15.52 -6.82 -14.51
CA TYR A 268 14.95 -6.61 -13.19
C TYR A 268 13.65 -7.40 -12.98
N ARG A 269 13.33 -7.68 -11.71
CA ARG A 269 12.07 -8.26 -11.29
C ARG A 269 11.31 -7.25 -10.44
N ILE A 270 10.03 -7.06 -10.76
CA ILE A 270 9.12 -6.23 -9.96
C ILE A 270 8.23 -7.10 -9.11
N ILE A 271 8.14 -6.79 -7.82
CA ILE A 271 7.17 -7.36 -6.89
C ILE A 271 6.25 -6.22 -6.46
N ALA A 272 5.03 -6.17 -7.00
CA ALA A 272 4.10 -5.08 -6.75
C ALA A 272 2.90 -5.55 -5.90
N PHE A 273 2.58 -4.76 -4.86
CA PHE A 273 1.43 -4.96 -3.97
C PHE A 273 0.41 -3.85 -4.22
N PRO A 274 -0.62 -4.08 -5.06
CA PRO A 274 -1.59 -3.04 -5.43
C PRO A 274 -2.52 -2.61 -4.28
N ILE A 275 -2.57 -3.37 -3.20
CA ILE A 275 -3.28 -3.03 -1.98
C ILE A 275 -2.69 -3.79 -0.79
N ALA A 276 -2.16 -3.06 0.19
CA ALA A 276 -1.61 -3.65 1.42
C ALA A 276 -2.67 -3.80 2.54
N ASN A 277 -3.71 -2.95 2.54
CA ASN A 277 -4.73 -2.87 3.59
C ASN A 277 -6.16 -3.01 3.02
N PRO A 278 -6.53 -4.19 2.49
CA PRO A 278 -7.86 -4.37 1.88
C PRO A 278 -9.02 -4.21 2.88
N ASP A 279 -8.84 -4.60 4.15
CA ASP A 279 -9.86 -4.48 5.18
C ASP A 279 -10.15 -3.01 5.51
N GLY A 280 -9.12 -2.23 5.82
CA GLY A 280 -9.27 -0.82 6.13
C GLY A 280 -9.86 -0.02 4.97
N VAL A 281 -9.49 -0.38 3.73
CA VAL A 281 -10.04 0.24 2.51
C VAL A 281 -11.55 0.03 2.42
N ASP A 282 -12.02 -1.20 2.53
CA ASP A 282 -13.45 -1.50 2.36
C ASP A 282 -14.29 -1.08 3.57
N LEU A 283 -13.68 -0.99 4.75
CA LEU A 283 -14.32 -0.47 5.96
C LEU A 283 -14.34 1.07 6.02
N GLY A 284 -13.68 1.76 5.09
CA GLY A 284 -13.60 3.22 5.07
C GLY A 284 -12.84 3.78 6.27
N HIS A 285 -11.78 3.13 6.70
CA HIS A 285 -10.93 3.61 7.79
C HIS A 285 -10.17 4.88 7.38
N TRP A 286 -9.82 5.69 8.38
CA TRP A 286 -9.03 6.91 8.15
C TRP A 286 -7.55 6.58 7.87
N ARG A 287 -7.02 5.52 8.51
CA ARG A 287 -5.60 5.21 8.42
C ARG A 287 -5.26 3.75 8.70
N HIS A 288 -5.88 3.13 9.70
CA HIS A 288 -5.47 1.87 10.26
C HIS A 288 -6.05 0.65 9.52
N ASN A 289 -5.42 -0.52 9.71
CA ASN A 289 -6.02 -1.79 9.31
C ASN A 289 -7.15 -2.21 10.28
N TYR A 290 -7.74 -3.38 10.10
CA TYR A 290 -8.74 -3.92 11.05
C TYR A 290 -8.14 -4.24 12.42
N GLY A 291 -6.84 -4.50 12.51
CA GLY A 291 -6.11 -4.63 13.76
C GLY A 291 -5.91 -3.32 14.53
N GLY A 292 -6.42 -2.19 14.01
CA GLY A 292 -6.36 -0.87 14.63
C GLY A 292 -4.96 -0.24 14.62
N ILE A 293 -4.11 -0.61 13.66
CA ILE A 293 -2.70 -0.23 13.58
C ILE A 293 -2.39 0.45 12.24
N ASP A 294 -1.57 1.50 12.29
CA ASP A 294 -0.91 2.07 11.13
C ASP A 294 0.09 1.05 10.56
N LEU A 295 -0.22 0.48 9.41
CA LEU A 295 0.63 -0.53 8.78
C LEU A 295 2.03 0.01 8.46
N ASN A 296 2.15 1.31 8.14
CA ASN A 296 3.45 1.95 7.91
C ASN A 296 4.16 2.34 9.22
N ARG A 297 3.89 1.60 10.32
CA ARG A 297 4.62 1.62 11.58
C ARG A 297 4.99 0.20 12.05
N ASP A 298 4.60 -0.84 11.29
CA ASP A 298 4.81 -2.24 11.67
C ASP A 298 6.00 -2.92 10.96
N TRP A 299 6.82 -2.17 10.23
CA TRP A 299 7.95 -2.67 9.43
C TRP A 299 9.20 -3.03 10.26
N SER A 300 9.02 -3.35 11.54
CA SER A 300 10.10 -3.82 12.42
C SER A 300 9.81 -5.21 12.97
N VAL A 301 8.64 -5.39 13.58
CA VAL A 301 8.31 -6.60 14.35
C VAL A 301 7.18 -7.43 13.71
N TYR A 302 6.53 -6.88 12.69
CA TYR A 302 5.54 -7.58 11.84
C TYR A 302 4.40 -8.20 12.65
N ASN A 303 3.82 -7.43 13.59
CA ASN A 303 2.71 -7.88 14.42
C ASN A 303 1.41 -8.02 13.63
N GLN A 304 1.22 -7.18 12.60
CA GLN A 304 0.04 -7.20 11.76
C GLN A 304 0.18 -8.22 10.64
N PRO A 305 -0.84 -9.04 10.39
CA PRO A 305 -0.77 -10.13 9.39
C PRO A 305 -0.46 -9.60 8.00
N GLU A 306 -0.94 -8.41 7.62
CA GLU A 306 -0.68 -7.80 6.33
C GLU A 306 0.83 -7.58 6.11
N ILE A 307 1.49 -6.88 7.04
CA ILE A 307 2.92 -6.58 6.93
C ILE A 307 3.74 -7.86 7.07
N LYS A 308 3.38 -8.74 8.02
CA LYS A 308 4.05 -10.02 8.19
C LYS A 308 4.09 -10.84 6.89
N GLN A 309 2.99 -10.90 6.16
CA GLN A 309 2.88 -11.67 4.94
C GLN A 309 3.55 -10.99 3.75
N ILE A 310 3.45 -9.66 3.63
CA ILE A 310 4.16 -8.87 2.63
C ILE A 310 5.67 -9.06 2.79
N VAL A 311 6.21 -8.86 4.00
CA VAL A 311 7.64 -9.04 4.31
C VAL A 311 8.08 -10.47 4.01
N LYS A 312 7.32 -11.47 4.48
CA LYS A 312 7.62 -12.88 4.20
C LYS A 312 7.69 -13.17 2.70
N PHE A 313 6.74 -12.64 1.92
CA PHE A 313 6.73 -12.84 0.46
C PHE A 313 7.98 -12.25 -0.19
N ILE A 314 8.32 -10.98 0.16
CA ILE A 314 9.47 -10.27 -0.40
C ILE A 314 10.78 -10.99 -0.06
N THR A 315 10.99 -11.36 1.22
CA THR A 315 12.22 -12.02 1.67
C THR A 315 12.37 -13.40 1.08
N THR A 316 11.29 -14.20 1.06
CA THR A 316 11.30 -15.52 0.42
C THR A 316 11.61 -15.43 -1.08
N ALA A 317 11.03 -14.44 -1.79
CA ALA A 317 11.29 -14.25 -3.21
C ALA A 317 12.74 -13.83 -3.51
N SER A 318 13.36 -13.06 -2.59
CA SER A 318 14.77 -12.67 -2.67
C SER A 318 15.71 -13.87 -2.41
N GLU A 319 15.41 -14.65 -1.37
CA GLU A 319 16.25 -15.80 -0.97
C GLU A 319 16.16 -16.96 -1.96
N ASP A 320 14.93 -17.36 -2.37
CA ASP A 320 14.72 -18.52 -3.27
C ASP A 320 15.32 -18.28 -4.66
N ASP A 321 15.30 -17.05 -5.14
CA ASP A 321 15.75 -16.69 -6.48
C ASP A 321 17.12 -15.99 -6.48
N GLU A 322 17.80 -15.90 -5.34
CA GLU A 322 19.12 -15.28 -5.15
C GLU A 322 19.17 -13.83 -5.70
N GLY A 323 18.06 -13.10 -5.58
CA GLY A 323 17.90 -11.75 -6.10
C GLY A 323 17.95 -10.69 -5.00
N ASP A 324 18.91 -9.75 -5.07
CA ASP A 324 18.97 -8.66 -4.08
C ASP A 324 17.84 -7.65 -4.27
N ILE A 325 17.25 -7.21 -3.17
CA ILE A 325 16.31 -6.09 -3.16
C ILE A 325 17.14 -4.79 -3.25
N ILE A 326 16.89 -3.98 -4.28
CA ILE A 326 17.67 -2.75 -4.54
C ILE A 326 16.85 -1.46 -4.37
N LEU A 327 15.53 -1.54 -4.54
CA LEU A 327 14.63 -0.39 -4.50
C LEU A 327 13.28 -0.78 -3.91
N GLY A 328 12.76 0.04 -2.99
CA GLY A 328 11.39 -0.02 -2.52
C GLY A 328 10.71 1.34 -2.69
N LEU A 329 9.61 1.38 -3.43
CA LEU A 329 8.74 2.54 -3.60
C LEU A 329 7.39 2.29 -2.95
N ASP A 330 7.01 3.16 -2.03
CA ASP A 330 5.75 3.09 -1.30
C ASP A 330 4.90 4.31 -1.61
N PHE A 331 3.82 4.11 -2.35
CA PHE A 331 2.96 5.18 -2.87
C PHE A 331 1.89 5.54 -1.85
N HIS A 332 1.88 6.80 -1.45
CA HIS A 332 1.02 7.40 -0.45
C HIS A 332 0.39 8.73 -0.91
N SER A 333 -0.43 9.33 -0.05
CA SER A 333 -1.01 10.65 -0.29
C SER A 333 -0.96 11.53 0.95
N THR A 334 -0.56 12.79 0.75
CA THR A 334 -0.61 13.81 1.78
C THR A 334 -1.12 15.15 1.22
N THR A 335 -1.01 16.24 1.96
CA THR A 335 -1.56 17.55 1.54
C THR A 335 -0.90 18.14 0.29
N LYS A 336 0.34 17.78 0.01
CA LYS A 336 1.11 18.21 -1.18
C LYS A 336 2.11 17.13 -1.56
N ASP A 337 2.59 17.14 -2.81
CA ASP A 337 3.63 16.20 -3.23
C ASP A 337 4.89 16.31 -2.38
N VAL A 338 5.41 15.17 -1.96
CA VAL A 338 6.70 15.07 -1.29
C VAL A 338 7.28 13.66 -1.43
N PHE A 339 8.58 13.57 -1.62
CA PHE A 339 9.33 12.33 -1.53
C PHE A 339 9.98 12.25 -0.14
N TYR A 340 9.57 11.31 0.68
CA TYR A 340 10.30 11.05 1.91
C TYR A 340 11.39 10.03 1.62
N THR A 341 12.65 10.46 1.74
CA THR A 341 13.85 9.66 1.56
C THR A 341 14.53 9.36 2.89
N ASN A 342 15.56 8.52 2.88
CA ASN A 342 16.40 8.27 4.04
C ASN A 342 17.56 9.27 4.10
N LYS A 343 17.92 9.74 5.31
CA LYS A 343 19.04 10.68 5.52
C LYS A 343 20.39 10.09 5.11
N LYS A 344 20.59 8.79 5.37
CA LYS A 344 21.80 8.06 5.00
C LYS A 344 21.49 7.21 3.78
N ARG A 345 21.88 7.65 2.60
CA ARG A 345 21.68 6.94 1.34
C ARG A 345 22.99 6.47 0.69
N ASP A 346 24.15 6.91 1.22
CA ASP A 346 25.48 6.55 0.69
C ASP A 346 25.80 5.06 0.85
N ASN A 347 25.15 4.38 1.80
CA ASN A 347 25.34 2.96 2.07
C ASN A 347 24.38 2.05 1.27
N THR A 348 23.58 2.59 0.38
CA THR A 348 22.70 1.78 -0.47
C THR A 348 23.45 1.21 -1.67
N SER A 349 22.92 0.13 -2.25
CA SER A 349 23.47 -0.42 -3.50
C SER A 349 23.45 0.57 -4.68
N MET A 350 22.67 1.66 -4.56
CA MET A 350 22.50 2.69 -5.60
C MET A 350 22.55 4.11 -5.00
N PRO A 351 23.71 4.59 -4.49
CA PRO A 351 23.77 5.84 -3.73
C PRO A 351 23.35 7.09 -4.53
N ASN A 352 23.54 7.09 -5.86
CA ASN A 352 23.21 8.23 -6.73
C ASN A 352 21.83 8.12 -7.41
N PHE A 353 21.06 7.05 -7.15
CA PHE A 353 19.78 6.81 -7.83
C PHE A 353 18.80 7.97 -7.62
N ILE A 354 18.64 8.42 -6.38
CA ILE A 354 17.68 9.47 -6.01
C ILE A 354 18.00 10.77 -6.74
N ASP A 355 19.27 11.17 -6.80
CA ASP A 355 19.68 12.43 -7.41
C ASP A 355 19.43 12.42 -8.93
N TYR A 356 19.77 11.31 -9.60
CA TYR A 356 19.45 11.16 -11.03
C TYR A 356 17.94 11.10 -11.29
N TRP A 357 17.21 10.41 -10.43
CA TRP A 357 15.75 10.25 -10.59
C TRP A 357 15.05 11.60 -10.45
N PHE A 358 15.37 12.37 -9.41
CA PHE A 358 14.78 13.68 -9.16
C PHE A 358 15.13 14.68 -10.26
N ALA A 359 16.38 14.71 -10.71
CA ALA A 359 16.78 15.53 -11.87
C ALA A 359 16.02 15.13 -13.14
N GLY A 360 15.75 13.83 -13.34
CA GLY A 360 14.93 13.34 -14.43
C GLY A 360 13.47 13.80 -14.35
N LEU A 361 12.87 13.76 -13.16
CA LEU A 361 11.50 14.25 -12.94
C LEU A 361 11.39 15.76 -13.24
N GLU A 362 12.29 16.58 -12.69
CA GLU A 362 12.27 18.04 -12.92
C GLU A 362 12.48 18.42 -14.39
N ARG A 363 13.30 17.65 -15.11
CA ARG A 363 13.55 17.87 -16.54
C ARG A 363 12.36 17.50 -17.42
N ASN A 364 11.64 16.42 -17.08
CA ASN A 364 10.64 15.83 -17.97
C ASN A 364 9.18 16.10 -17.57
N ILE A 365 8.94 16.73 -16.42
CA ILE A 365 7.60 17.20 -16.01
C ILE A 365 7.61 18.72 -16.04
N PRO A 366 6.91 19.39 -16.96
CA PRO A 366 6.92 20.85 -17.09
C PRO A 366 6.53 21.55 -15.80
N GLY A 367 7.38 22.46 -15.32
CA GLY A 367 7.13 23.26 -14.11
C GLY A 367 7.19 22.49 -12.78
N TYR A 368 7.46 21.19 -12.80
CA TYR A 368 7.56 20.39 -11.58
C TYR A 368 8.87 20.64 -10.84
N LYS A 369 8.76 20.81 -9.53
CA LYS A 369 9.90 20.88 -8.62
C LYS A 369 9.76 19.79 -7.57
N VAL A 370 10.78 18.99 -7.45
CA VAL A 370 10.82 17.91 -6.46
C VAL A 370 10.88 18.51 -5.06
N ASN A 371 9.94 18.10 -4.22
CA ASN A 371 9.94 18.39 -2.80
C ASN A 371 10.46 17.14 -2.06
N GLU A 372 11.69 17.18 -1.60
CA GLU A 372 12.32 16.10 -0.85
C GLU A 372 12.34 16.40 0.65
N SER A 373 12.04 15.38 1.46
CA SER A 373 12.20 15.42 2.91
C SER A 373 12.78 14.11 3.40
N SER A 374 13.89 14.15 4.12
CA SER A 374 14.54 12.96 4.69
C SER A 374 14.06 12.64 6.11
N GLY A 375 12.75 12.76 6.37
CA GLY A 375 12.13 12.49 7.68
C GLY A 375 11.92 11.00 7.97
N ASN A 376 11.58 10.70 9.24
CA ASN A 376 11.08 9.40 9.72
C ASN A 376 11.95 8.16 9.45
N SER A 377 13.26 8.33 9.21
CA SER A 377 14.16 7.20 8.97
C SER A 377 14.42 6.35 10.22
N GLN A 378 14.08 6.84 11.42
CA GLN A 378 14.24 6.12 12.68
C GLN A 378 12.97 5.39 13.12
N GLU A 379 11.84 5.65 12.48
CA GLU A 379 10.58 4.96 12.71
C GLU A 379 10.48 3.70 11.84
N PRO A 380 9.76 2.66 12.29
CA PRO A 380 9.63 1.38 11.58
C PRO A 380 8.66 1.50 10.40
N VAL A 381 9.04 2.31 9.42
CA VAL A 381 8.33 2.54 8.14
C VAL A 381 8.96 1.74 7.00
N SER A 382 8.19 1.50 5.94
CA SER A 382 8.62 0.73 4.76
C SER A 382 9.95 1.18 4.17
N LYS A 383 10.14 2.49 3.95
CA LYS A 383 11.40 3.03 3.39
C LYS A 383 12.63 2.78 4.28
N GLY A 384 12.45 2.79 5.60
CA GLY A 384 13.50 2.45 6.56
C GLY A 384 13.82 0.96 6.54
N TRP A 385 12.81 0.11 6.39
CA TRP A 385 12.96 -1.33 6.27
C TRP A 385 13.82 -1.72 5.06
N PHE A 386 13.58 -1.11 3.90
CA PHE A 386 14.41 -1.31 2.72
C PHE A 386 15.87 -0.93 2.94
N LEU A 387 16.12 0.20 3.60
CA LEU A 387 17.48 0.65 3.90
C LEU A 387 18.18 -0.28 4.91
N TYR A 388 17.59 -0.44 6.09
CA TYR A 388 18.26 -1.11 7.21
C TYR A 388 18.28 -2.64 7.08
N GLY A 389 17.28 -3.22 6.41
CA GLY A 389 17.21 -4.66 6.18
C GLY A 389 17.95 -5.15 4.94
N HIS A 390 18.08 -4.30 3.91
CA HIS A 390 18.54 -4.73 2.59
C HIS A 390 19.59 -3.83 1.93
N ASN A 391 20.02 -2.75 2.57
CA ASN A 391 20.86 -1.70 1.96
C ASN A 391 20.27 -1.16 0.63
N ALA A 392 18.95 -1.22 0.50
CA ALA A 392 18.21 -0.80 -0.68
C ALA A 392 17.80 0.67 -0.57
N VAL A 393 17.58 1.31 -1.71
CA VAL A 393 16.94 2.63 -1.75
C VAL A 393 15.46 2.46 -1.34
N GLY A 394 15.04 3.13 -0.26
CA GLY A 394 13.65 3.15 0.21
C GLY A 394 13.07 4.55 0.11
N ILE A 395 11.93 4.70 -0.56
CA ILE A 395 11.27 5.99 -0.78
C ILE A 395 9.77 5.87 -0.50
N THR A 396 9.23 6.79 0.31
CA THR A 396 7.79 7.03 0.37
C THR A 396 7.45 8.13 -0.63
N TYR A 397 6.65 7.79 -1.64
CA TYR A 397 6.25 8.69 -2.71
C TYR A 397 4.84 9.19 -2.46
N GLU A 398 4.74 10.42 -1.96
CA GLU A 398 3.49 11.08 -1.59
C GLU A 398 2.97 11.96 -2.71
N ILE A 399 1.71 11.77 -3.10
CA ILE A 399 0.99 12.64 -4.03
C ILE A 399 0.02 13.53 -3.23
N GLY A 400 -0.07 14.80 -3.61
CA GLY A 400 -0.98 15.75 -2.98
C GLY A 400 -2.45 15.35 -3.12
N ASP A 401 -3.23 15.51 -2.04
CA ASP A 401 -4.67 15.14 -2.00
C ASP A 401 -5.51 15.82 -3.08
N ALA A 402 -5.13 17.04 -3.46
CA ALA A 402 -5.84 17.88 -4.44
C ALA A 402 -5.15 17.93 -5.81
N THR A 403 -4.12 17.10 -6.04
CA THR A 403 -3.45 17.03 -7.33
C THR A 403 -4.43 16.59 -8.43
N PRO A 404 -4.52 17.33 -9.56
CA PRO A 404 -5.35 16.94 -10.68
C PRO A 404 -4.98 15.55 -11.21
N LYS A 405 -5.97 14.79 -11.66
CA LYS A 405 -5.76 13.39 -12.08
C LYS A 405 -4.81 13.27 -13.27
N GLU A 406 -4.89 14.21 -14.19
CA GLU A 406 -4.01 14.30 -15.35
C GLU A 406 -2.54 14.48 -14.93
N ASP A 407 -2.28 15.32 -13.94
CA ASP A 407 -0.94 15.53 -13.39
C ASP A 407 -0.43 14.29 -12.66
N ILE A 408 -1.31 13.58 -11.93
CA ILE A 408 -0.96 12.32 -11.26
C ILE A 408 -0.51 11.28 -12.29
N VAL A 409 -1.24 11.15 -13.40
CA VAL A 409 -0.90 10.22 -14.48
C VAL A 409 0.46 10.56 -15.08
N ILE A 410 0.72 11.83 -15.41
CA ILE A 410 2.02 12.29 -15.94
C ILE A 410 3.16 11.98 -14.94
N ARG A 411 2.95 12.27 -13.65
CA ARG A 411 3.96 12.00 -12.60
C ARG A 411 4.28 10.52 -12.47
N GLY A 412 3.26 9.66 -12.48
CA GLY A 412 3.46 8.20 -12.45
C GLY A 412 4.23 7.70 -13.68
N GLN A 413 3.82 8.12 -14.87
CA GLN A 413 4.45 7.74 -16.14
C GLN A 413 5.92 8.18 -16.23
N VAL A 414 6.19 9.46 -15.94
CA VAL A 414 7.55 10.00 -16.02
C VAL A 414 8.44 9.36 -14.95
N SER A 415 7.92 9.16 -13.73
CA SER A 415 8.65 8.50 -12.66
C SER A 415 9.10 7.09 -13.04
N ALA A 416 8.21 6.29 -13.65
CA ALA A 416 8.53 4.95 -14.12
C ALA A 416 9.57 4.96 -15.26
N LYS A 417 9.37 5.82 -16.26
CA LYS A 417 10.30 5.94 -17.40
C LYS A 417 11.70 6.36 -16.96
N GLU A 418 11.82 7.34 -16.09
CA GLU A 418 13.13 7.81 -15.60
C GLU A 418 13.78 6.74 -14.70
N MET A 419 13.03 6.04 -13.83
CA MET A 419 13.54 4.90 -13.08
C MET A 419 14.12 3.82 -14.01
N MET A 420 13.35 3.39 -15.01
CA MET A 420 13.81 2.36 -15.97
C MET A 420 15.06 2.81 -16.73
N LYS A 421 15.10 4.06 -17.23
CA LYS A 421 16.29 4.59 -17.95
C LYS A 421 17.52 4.60 -17.08
N ILE A 422 17.41 5.04 -15.82
CA ILE A 422 18.53 5.09 -14.89
C ILE A 422 19.08 3.69 -14.63
N LEU A 423 18.20 2.73 -14.36
CA LEU A 423 18.58 1.36 -14.03
C LEU A 423 19.13 0.60 -15.25
N VAL A 424 18.65 0.88 -16.46
CA VAL A 424 19.12 0.20 -17.67
C VAL A 424 20.41 0.82 -18.20
N TYR A 425 20.55 2.16 -18.17
CA TYR A 425 21.60 2.84 -18.91
C TYR A 425 22.65 3.57 -18.05
N ILE A 426 22.33 3.92 -16.79
CA ILE A 426 23.19 4.79 -15.98
C ILE A 426 23.82 4.05 -14.81
N ILE A 427 23.01 3.35 -14.03
CA ILE A 427 23.44 2.61 -12.84
C ILE A 427 23.36 1.11 -13.12
N LYS A 428 24.49 0.42 -12.90
CA LYS A 428 24.52 -1.06 -12.87
C LYS A 428 24.70 -1.47 -11.41
N PRO A 429 23.61 -1.83 -10.69
CA PRO A 429 23.65 -2.21 -9.29
C PRO A 429 24.31 -3.58 -9.05
#